data_18311936652ce1ff7c99f65a842fe5bd
#
_entry.id   18311936652ce1ff7c99f65a842fe5bd
#
_cell.length_a   1.000
_cell.length_b   1.000
_cell.length_c   1.000
_cell.angle_alpha   90.00
_cell.angle_beta   90.00
_cell.angle_gamma   90.00
#
_symmetry.space_group_name_H-M   'P 1'
#
loop_
_entity.id
_entity.type
_entity.pdbx_description
1 polymer ?
#
loop_
_entity_poly.entity_id
_entity_poly.type
_entity_poly.pdbx_seq_one_letter_code
_entity_poly.pdbx_strand_id
1 'polypeptide(L)'
;MLNGMKAPLCVIAAIIAGAVVANAAEKAAGTGVGFKGPLGLQMYSLRFHTGTNALAKIDKARELGFRAIEGGAPRGMPAPEFLKMLEQRGMKLVSTGSDYARLKNDPDSVVAQAKALGAKYVMCSWIPHEKGKFSEKNAREAAQVFDAAGEKFRNAGITFTYHCHGYEFQPHGDGTLFDLIVQETKPEFVSFEIDVFWAAQGGADPAKLIEKHGSRFKLMHVKDLRRGAAINSTGTAPDEDSVAVGEGQINWPAVLKAAQAAGVEYYFIEDEAKNAVEQIPKSLRYLESLKF
;
A
#
# COMPACT_ATOMS: atom_id res chain seq x y z
N MET A 1 -6.37 78.32 -46.94
CA MET A 1 -6.31 76.95 -47.50
C MET A 1 -5.19 76.23 -46.85
N LEU A 2 -5.45 75.42 -45.83
CA LEU A 2 -4.46 74.66 -45.10
C LEU A 2 -4.87 73.16 -45.18
N ASN A 3 -4.07 72.38 -45.93
CA ASN A 3 -4.21 70.95 -46.08
C ASN A 3 -3.79 70.24 -44.81
N GLY A 4 -4.70 69.53 -44.20
CA GLY A 4 -4.39 68.64 -43.09
C GLY A 4 -3.96 67.29 -43.59
N MET A 5 -2.69 66.90 -43.34
CA MET A 5 -2.17 65.57 -43.53
C MET A 5 -2.55 64.69 -42.33
N LYS A 6 -3.31 63.61 -42.58
CA LYS A 6 -3.58 62.56 -41.60
C LYS A 6 -2.46 61.50 -41.69
N ALA A 7 -1.75 61.29 -40.60
CA ALA A 7 -0.78 60.18 -40.46
C ALA A 7 -1.50 58.87 -40.21
N PRO A 8 -1.05 57.71 -40.73
CA PRO A 8 -1.65 56.48 -40.49
C PRO A 8 -1.16 55.87 -39.12
N LEU A 9 -2.11 55.41 -38.31
CA LEU A 9 -1.89 54.72 -37.04
C LEU A 9 -1.47 53.31 -37.36
N CYS A 10 -0.18 52.97 -37.17
CA CYS A 10 0.29 51.57 -37.20
C CYS A 10 -0.11 50.89 -35.90
N VAL A 11 -1.04 49.95 -35.96
CA VAL A 11 -1.37 49.06 -34.87
C VAL A 11 -0.39 47.85 -34.93
N ILE A 12 0.56 47.80 -34.01
CA ILE A 12 1.44 46.67 -33.83
C ILE A 12 0.68 45.62 -32.99
N ALA A 13 0.20 44.58 -33.62
CA ALA A 13 -0.35 43.43 -32.94
C ALA A 13 0.80 42.58 -32.37
N ALA A 14 1.01 42.64 -31.06
CA ALA A 14 1.93 41.75 -30.36
C ALA A 14 1.30 40.34 -30.25
N ILE A 15 1.80 39.41 -31.06
CA ILE A 15 1.46 38.00 -30.92
C ILE A 15 2.23 37.44 -29.69
N ILE A 16 1.53 37.30 -28.58
CA ILE A 16 2.06 36.56 -27.42
C ILE A 16 1.95 35.09 -27.77
N ALA A 17 3.03 34.48 -28.24
CA ALA A 17 3.16 33.05 -28.36
C ALA A 17 3.26 32.44 -26.93
N GLY A 18 2.13 32.04 -26.38
CA GLY A 18 2.07 31.28 -25.17
C GLY A 18 2.69 29.90 -25.43
N ALA A 19 3.91 29.67 -24.96
CA ALA A 19 4.52 28.35 -24.92
C ALA A 19 3.67 27.49 -23.96
N VAL A 20 2.85 26.61 -24.51
CA VAL A 20 2.24 25.53 -23.79
C VAL A 20 3.40 24.56 -23.43
N VAL A 21 3.97 24.72 -22.23
CA VAL A 21 4.86 23.73 -21.67
C VAL A 21 3.97 22.51 -21.41
N ALA A 22 4.02 21.55 -22.34
CA ALA A 22 3.47 20.24 -22.10
C ALA A 22 4.21 19.67 -20.90
N ASN A 23 3.55 19.70 -19.73
CA ASN A 23 4.04 19.03 -18.55
C ASN A 23 4.02 17.53 -18.85
N ALA A 24 5.16 16.96 -19.29
CA ALA A 24 5.31 15.53 -19.34
C ALA A 24 4.96 15.02 -17.95
N ALA A 25 3.94 14.17 -17.84
CA ALA A 25 3.54 13.62 -16.56
C ALA A 25 4.77 13.02 -15.88
N GLU A 26 5.12 13.57 -14.71
CA GLU A 26 6.30 13.14 -13.96
C GLU A 26 6.19 11.62 -13.77
N LYS A 27 7.21 10.86 -14.18
CA LYS A 27 7.22 9.40 -14.05
C LYS A 27 7.03 9.04 -12.59
N ALA A 28 6.03 8.18 -12.30
CA ALA A 28 5.79 7.71 -10.94
C ALA A 28 7.01 6.92 -10.43
N ALA A 29 7.47 7.23 -9.22
CA ALA A 29 8.62 6.58 -8.61
C ALA A 29 8.43 5.04 -8.58
N GLY A 30 9.49 4.30 -8.83
CA GLY A 30 9.51 2.84 -8.80
C GLY A 30 8.81 2.18 -9.99
N THR A 31 8.37 2.92 -11.02
CA THR A 31 7.68 2.35 -12.18
C THR A 31 8.60 2.31 -13.41
N GLY A 32 8.46 1.26 -14.21
CA GLY A 32 9.30 1.01 -15.38
C GLY A 32 8.59 0.23 -16.48
N VAL A 33 9.35 -0.42 -17.36
CA VAL A 33 8.79 -1.19 -18.48
C VAL A 33 8.03 -2.41 -17.97
N GLY A 34 8.57 -3.15 -17.02
CA GLY A 34 7.95 -4.35 -16.45
C GLY A 34 6.93 -4.04 -15.37
N PHE A 35 7.20 -3.09 -14.50
CA PHE A 35 6.32 -2.74 -13.39
C PHE A 35 5.69 -1.37 -13.58
N LYS A 36 4.37 -1.31 -13.68
CA LYS A 36 3.60 -0.07 -13.93
C LYS A 36 3.01 0.55 -12.68
N GLY A 37 3.05 -0.12 -11.54
CA GLY A 37 2.38 0.32 -10.32
C GLY A 37 0.85 0.20 -10.43
N PRO A 38 0.10 1.08 -9.73
CA PRO A 38 0.54 2.26 -8.96
C PRO A 38 1.27 1.88 -7.67
N LEU A 39 2.37 2.57 -7.37
CA LEU A 39 3.20 2.33 -6.18
C LEU A 39 3.01 3.45 -5.16
N GLY A 40 2.76 3.09 -3.93
CA GLY A 40 2.68 3.95 -2.76
C GLY A 40 3.71 3.56 -1.69
N LEU A 41 3.63 4.26 -0.56
CA LEU A 41 4.44 3.98 0.62
C LEU A 41 3.53 3.63 1.80
N GLN A 42 3.81 2.49 2.47
CA GLN A 42 3.31 2.22 3.82
C GLN A 42 4.09 3.08 4.80
N MET A 43 3.37 3.98 5.51
CA MET A 43 3.99 5.03 6.35
C MET A 43 4.73 4.49 7.57
N TYR A 44 4.50 3.24 7.94
CA TYR A 44 5.26 2.57 9.00
C TYR A 44 6.75 2.43 8.66
N SER A 45 7.11 2.40 7.38
CA SER A 45 8.49 2.43 6.89
C SER A 45 9.30 3.62 7.44
N LEU A 46 8.62 4.72 7.74
CA LEU A 46 9.25 5.93 8.27
C LEU A 46 9.18 6.05 9.80
N ARG A 47 8.86 4.95 10.52
CA ARG A 47 8.68 4.99 11.99
C ARG A 47 9.93 5.45 12.74
N PHE A 48 11.12 5.14 12.23
CA PHE A 48 12.39 5.56 12.80
C PHE A 48 12.90 6.92 12.26
N HIS A 49 12.24 7.43 11.21
CA HIS A 49 12.62 8.70 10.60
C HIS A 49 11.89 9.87 11.28
N THR A 50 12.62 10.94 11.64
CA THR A 50 12.07 12.17 12.23
C THR A 50 11.25 11.97 13.53
N GLY A 51 11.44 10.87 14.25
CA GLY A 51 10.71 10.59 15.50
C GLY A 51 9.19 10.61 15.32
N THR A 52 8.49 11.42 16.11
CA THR A 52 7.02 11.54 16.08
C THR A 52 6.49 12.62 15.13
N ASN A 53 7.37 13.33 14.41
CA ASN A 53 6.97 14.42 13.52
C ASN A 53 6.30 13.86 12.24
N ALA A 54 4.97 13.80 12.26
CA ALA A 54 4.17 13.29 11.17
C ALA A 54 4.30 14.09 9.87
N LEU A 55 4.42 15.41 9.98
CA LEU A 55 4.60 16.29 8.83
C LEU A 55 5.92 15.98 8.11
N ALA A 56 7.01 15.85 8.85
CA ALA A 56 8.31 15.50 8.27
C ALA A 56 8.32 14.10 7.62
N LYS A 57 7.51 13.14 8.14
CA LYS A 57 7.33 11.84 7.49
C LYS A 57 6.61 11.95 6.14
N ILE A 58 5.56 12.77 6.08
CA ILE A 58 4.82 13.02 4.83
C ILE A 58 5.74 13.73 3.81
N ASP A 59 6.51 14.73 4.27
CA ASP A 59 7.47 15.44 3.41
C ASP A 59 8.55 14.47 2.89
N LYS A 60 9.06 13.56 3.73
CA LYS A 60 10.01 12.55 3.30
C LYS A 60 9.40 11.56 2.28
N ALA A 61 8.17 11.11 2.49
CA ALA A 61 7.48 10.26 1.51
C ALA A 61 7.34 10.97 0.16
N ARG A 62 7.00 12.27 0.18
CA ARG A 62 6.93 13.10 -1.03
C ARG A 62 8.28 13.29 -1.72
N GLU A 63 9.35 13.55 -0.94
CA GLU A 63 10.74 13.66 -1.41
C GLU A 63 11.21 12.37 -2.10
N LEU A 64 10.86 11.20 -1.53
CA LEU A 64 11.13 9.88 -2.12
C LEU A 64 10.35 9.62 -3.41
N GLY A 65 9.45 10.51 -3.82
CA GLY A 65 8.71 10.42 -5.07
C GLY A 65 7.30 9.84 -4.95
N PHE A 66 6.87 9.43 -3.77
CA PHE A 66 5.53 8.85 -3.59
C PHE A 66 4.42 9.90 -3.70
N ARG A 67 3.29 9.48 -4.26
CA ARG A 67 2.06 10.27 -4.38
C ARG A 67 0.86 9.58 -3.73
N ALA A 68 1.02 8.31 -3.36
CA ALA A 68 0.03 7.50 -2.68
C ALA A 68 0.64 6.95 -1.39
N ILE A 69 -0.15 6.92 -0.33
CA ILE A 69 0.27 6.35 0.95
C ILE A 69 -0.78 5.39 1.50
N GLU A 70 -0.29 4.43 2.27
CA GLU A 70 -1.06 3.66 3.22
C GLU A 70 -0.66 4.08 4.64
N GLY A 71 -1.68 4.29 5.49
CA GLY A 71 -1.46 4.76 6.86
C GLY A 71 -2.69 5.44 7.44
N GLY A 72 -2.50 6.53 8.17
CA GLY A 72 -3.61 7.26 8.77
C GLY A 72 -3.24 8.65 9.22
N ALA A 73 -4.23 9.42 9.62
CA ALA A 73 -4.01 10.71 10.22
C ALA A 73 -3.19 10.57 11.53
N PRO A 74 -2.24 11.46 11.78
CA PRO A 74 -1.54 11.51 13.05
C PRO A 74 -2.49 11.61 14.22
N ARG A 75 -2.09 11.04 15.35
CA ARG A 75 -2.93 11.06 16.55
C ARG A 75 -3.33 12.48 16.94
N GLY A 76 -4.63 12.72 17.08
CA GLY A 76 -5.19 14.03 17.44
C GLY A 76 -5.36 15.01 16.27
N MET A 77 -4.96 14.64 15.07
CA MET A 77 -5.17 15.47 13.87
C MET A 77 -6.53 15.12 13.23
N PRO A 78 -7.41 16.12 13.01
CA PRO A 78 -8.66 15.91 12.29
C PRO A 78 -8.43 15.45 10.84
N ALA A 79 -9.28 14.56 10.34
CA ALA A 79 -9.18 14.05 8.96
C ALA A 79 -9.14 15.16 7.89
N PRO A 80 -9.95 16.24 7.96
CA PRO A 80 -9.87 17.33 6.96
C PRO A 80 -8.52 18.05 6.94
N GLU A 81 -7.89 18.22 8.10
CA GLU A 81 -6.56 18.83 8.20
C GLU A 81 -5.50 17.93 7.57
N PHE A 82 -5.54 16.64 7.89
CA PHE A 82 -4.64 15.64 7.31
C PHE A 82 -4.78 15.56 5.77
N LEU A 83 -6.02 15.52 5.27
CA LEU A 83 -6.27 15.48 3.82
C LEU A 83 -5.76 16.74 3.12
N LYS A 84 -5.96 17.92 3.71
CA LYS A 84 -5.42 19.18 3.19
C LYS A 84 -3.89 19.17 3.13
N MET A 85 -3.23 18.59 4.14
CA MET A 85 -1.78 18.44 4.16
C MET A 85 -1.27 17.55 3.02
N LEU A 86 -1.97 16.43 2.74
CA LEU A 86 -1.65 15.53 1.63
C LEU A 86 -1.87 16.25 0.28
N GLU A 87 -3.02 16.89 0.12
CA GLU A 87 -3.37 17.63 -1.10
C GLU A 87 -2.34 18.70 -1.46
N GLN A 88 -1.91 19.51 -0.48
CA GLN A 88 -0.86 20.53 -0.66
C GLN A 88 0.46 19.95 -1.18
N ARG A 89 0.68 18.65 -1.01
CA ARG A 89 1.86 17.92 -1.48
C ARG A 89 1.61 17.06 -2.71
N GLY A 90 0.41 17.17 -3.30
CA GLY A 90 -0.01 16.32 -4.41
C GLY A 90 -0.02 14.83 -4.06
N MET A 91 -0.35 14.51 -2.81
CA MET A 91 -0.42 13.15 -2.28
C MET A 91 -1.85 12.78 -1.93
N LYS A 92 -2.12 11.47 -1.84
CA LYS A 92 -3.41 10.93 -1.41
C LYS A 92 -3.24 9.75 -0.46
N LEU A 93 -4.17 9.61 0.48
CA LEU A 93 -4.36 8.39 1.23
C LEU A 93 -5.16 7.40 0.38
N VAL A 94 -4.66 6.17 0.25
CA VAL A 94 -5.33 5.10 -0.51
C VAL A 94 -5.94 4.07 0.45
N SER A 95 -5.17 3.66 1.45
CA SER A 95 -5.55 2.65 2.43
C SER A 95 -5.27 3.15 3.85
N THR A 96 -6.15 2.80 4.78
CA THR A 96 -5.97 3.08 6.21
C THR A 96 -6.12 1.79 7.02
N GLY A 97 -5.47 1.75 8.20
CA GLY A 97 -5.50 0.59 9.08
C GLY A 97 -6.60 0.64 10.13
N SER A 98 -7.07 -0.52 10.54
CA SER A 98 -7.87 -0.72 11.76
C SER A 98 -7.38 -1.95 12.51
N ASP A 99 -7.42 -1.89 13.85
CA ASP A 99 -7.20 -3.07 14.66
C ASP A 99 -8.41 -4.02 14.66
N TYR A 100 -8.13 -5.29 14.93
CA TYR A 100 -9.13 -6.35 14.96
C TYR A 100 -10.26 -6.10 15.99
N ALA A 101 -9.92 -5.55 17.14
CA ALA A 101 -10.91 -5.32 18.21
C ALA A 101 -11.95 -4.27 17.78
N ARG A 102 -11.55 -3.22 17.08
CA ARG A 102 -12.48 -2.23 16.52
C ARG A 102 -13.34 -2.83 15.41
N LEU A 103 -12.78 -3.65 14.53
CA LEU A 103 -13.56 -4.35 13.50
C LEU A 103 -14.63 -5.25 14.11
N LYS A 104 -14.31 -5.93 15.21
CA LYS A 104 -15.22 -6.82 15.93
C LYS A 104 -16.31 -6.06 16.69
N ASN A 105 -15.95 -5.00 17.41
CA ASN A 105 -16.81 -4.39 18.40
C ASN A 105 -17.52 -3.12 17.91
N ASP A 106 -16.91 -2.37 16.99
CA ASP A 106 -17.42 -1.09 16.49
C ASP A 106 -16.98 -0.82 15.03
N PRO A 107 -17.37 -1.69 14.07
CA PRO A 107 -17.02 -1.50 12.68
C PRO A 107 -17.61 -0.23 12.07
N ASP A 108 -18.73 0.27 12.58
CA ASP A 108 -19.36 1.50 12.07
C ASP A 108 -18.48 2.74 12.32
N SER A 109 -17.78 2.80 13.45
CA SER A 109 -16.81 3.88 13.70
C SER A 109 -15.61 3.82 12.74
N VAL A 110 -15.18 2.61 12.38
CA VAL A 110 -14.09 2.42 11.40
C VAL A 110 -14.56 2.86 10.01
N VAL A 111 -15.79 2.51 9.61
CA VAL A 111 -16.40 2.98 8.35
C VAL A 111 -16.46 4.51 8.32
N ALA A 112 -16.93 5.13 9.41
CA ALA A 112 -17.02 6.59 9.50
C ALA A 112 -15.64 7.25 9.39
N GLN A 113 -14.61 6.69 10.05
CA GLN A 113 -13.23 7.17 9.97
C GLN A 113 -12.67 7.03 8.56
N ALA A 114 -12.84 5.88 7.91
CA ALA A 114 -12.35 5.65 6.57
C ALA A 114 -13.00 6.59 5.54
N LYS A 115 -14.31 6.84 5.66
CA LYS A 115 -15.03 7.84 4.86
C LYS A 115 -14.48 9.26 5.08
N ALA A 116 -14.27 9.65 6.33
CA ALA A 116 -13.72 10.97 6.67
C ALA A 116 -12.31 11.16 6.09
N LEU A 117 -11.53 10.10 5.99
CA LEU A 117 -10.19 10.08 5.40
C LEU A 117 -10.21 9.91 3.86
N GLY A 118 -11.35 9.66 3.24
CA GLY A 118 -11.44 9.38 1.81
C GLY A 118 -10.69 8.11 1.39
N ALA A 119 -10.46 7.18 2.31
CA ALA A 119 -9.73 5.94 2.04
C ALA A 119 -10.57 4.97 1.20
N LYS A 120 -9.96 4.40 0.15
CA LYS A 120 -10.59 3.37 -0.68
C LYS A 120 -10.56 2.01 0.00
N TYR A 121 -9.53 1.75 0.82
CA TYR A 121 -9.31 0.49 1.50
C TYR A 121 -9.18 0.68 3.01
N VAL A 122 -9.65 -0.34 3.75
CA VAL A 122 -9.35 -0.49 5.18
C VAL A 122 -8.65 -1.83 5.37
N MET A 123 -7.47 -1.79 5.96
CA MET A 123 -6.61 -2.95 6.18
C MET A 123 -6.61 -3.34 7.67
N CYS A 124 -6.61 -4.65 7.95
CA CYS A 124 -6.32 -5.23 9.25
C CYS A 124 -5.12 -6.16 9.13
N SER A 125 -4.04 -5.90 9.90
CA SER A 125 -2.78 -6.64 9.80
C SER A 125 -2.55 -7.68 10.90
N TRP A 126 -3.44 -7.78 11.88
CA TRP A 126 -3.21 -8.67 13.02
C TRP A 126 -4.49 -9.29 13.55
N ILE A 127 -4.51 -10.62 13.64
CA ILE A 127 -5.53 -11.38 14.35
C ILE A 127 -4.99 -11.71 15.75
N PRO A 128 -5.67 -11.33 16.84
CA PRO A 128 -5.20 -11.61 18.19
C PRO A 128 -5.04 -13.11 18.46
N HIS A 129 -3.85 -13.51 18.88
CA HIS A 129 -3.53 -14.87 19.29
C HIS A 129 -2.30 -14.89 20.20
N GLU A 130 -2.06 -16.01 20.88
CA GLU A 130 -0.81 -16.22 21.61
C GLU A 130 0.32 -16.47 20.60
N LYS A 131 1.47 -15.78 20.77
CA LYS A 131 2.61 -15.86 19.84
C LYS A 131 3.00 -17.32 19.54
N GLY A 132 3.03 -17.64 18.22
CA GLY A 132 3.36 -18.97 17.73
C GLY A 132 2.26 -20.03 17.94
N LYS A 133 1.06 -19.62 18.37
CA LYS A 133 -0.09 -20.52 18.61
C LYS A 133 -1.34 -20.09 17.83
N PHE A 134 -1.16 -19.54 16.66
CA PHE A 134 -2.29 -19.28 15.77
C PHE A 134 -2.96 -20.60 15.41
N SER A 135 -4.27 -20.68 15.52
CA SER A 135 -5.02 -21.92 15.43
C SER A 135 -6.20 -21.83 14.47
N GLU A 136 -6.75 -22.99 14.07
CA GLU A 136 -8.00 -23.07 13.31
C GLU A 136 -9.13 -22.23 13.95
N LYS A 137 -9.26 -22.27 15.28
CA LYS A 137 -10.24 -21.46 16.00
C LYS A 137 -10.04 -19.97 15.74
N ASN A 138 -8.78 -19.49 15.81
CA ASN A 138 -8.48 -18.09 15.53
C ASN A 138 -8.81 -17.71 14.07
N ALA A 139 -8.50 -18.58 13.11
CA ALA A 139 -8.78 -18.37 11.70
C ALA A 139 -10.30 -18.27 11.42
N ARG A 140 -11.11 -19.19 11.97
CA ARG A 140 -12.58 -19.17 11.81
C ARG A 140 -13.23 -17.97 12.49
N GLU A 141 -12.82 -17.63 13.71
CA GLU A 141 -13.32 -16.43 14.41
C GLU A 141 -12.96 -15.16 13.63
N ALA A 142 -11.76 -15.10 13.06
CA ALA A 142 -11.35 -13.96 12.24
C ALA A 142 -12.17 -13.85 10.96
N ALA A 143 -12.43 -14.96 10.26
CA ALA A 143 -13.25 -14.97 9.07
C ALA A 143 -14.67 -14.41 9.34
N GLN A 144 -15.29 -14.80 10.47
CA GLN A 144 -16.60 -14.27 10.86
C GLN A 144 -16.57 -12.77 11.13
N VAL A 145 -15.54 -12.27 11.84
CA VAL A 145 -15.38 -10.84 12.12
C VAL A 145 -15.14 -10.05 10.82
N PHE A 146 -14.31 -10.60 9.94
CA PHE A 146 -13.97 -9.96 8.66
C PHE A 146 -15.18 -9.89 7.71
N ASP A 147 -15.99 -10.94 7.64
CA ASP A 147 -17.22 -10.94 6.84
C ASP A 147 -18.22 -9.90 7.37
N ALA A 148 -18.46 -9.88 8.70
CA ALA A 148 -19.40 -8.93 9.30
C ALA A 148 -18.95 -7.47 9.13
N ALA A 149 -17.66 -7.19 9.31
CA ALA A 149 -17.11 -5.85 9.07
C ALA A 149 -17.07 -5.51 7.58
N GLY A 150 -16.64 -6.46 6.74
CA GLY A 150 -16.52 -6.32 5.29
C GLY A 150 -17.84 -5.99 4.60
N GLU A 151 -18.96 -6.57 5.06
CA GLU A 151 -20.30 -6.20 4.59
C GLU A 151 -20.60 -4.72 4.81
N LYS A 152 -20.28 -4.20 6.00
CA LYS A 152 -20.47 -2.76 6.33
C LYS A 152 -19.58 -1.86 5.46
N PHE A 153 -18.32 -2.24 5.26
CA PHE A 153 -17.40 -1.51 4.38
C PHE A 153 -17.91 -1.49 2.93
N ARG A 154 -18.32 -2.65 2.39
CA ARG A 154 -18.90 -2.75 1.06
C ARG A 154 -20.11 -1.83 0.88
N ASN A 155 -21.04 -1.85 1.84
CA ASN A 155 -22.22 -0.99 1.83
C ASN A 155 -21.87 0.51 1.88
N ALA A 156 -20.67 0.83 2.37
CA ALA A 156 -20.11 2.17 2.43
C ALA A 156 -19.26 2.55 1.20
N GLY A 157 -19.08 1.64 0.23
CA GLY A 157 -18.24 1.83 -0.95
C GLY A 157 -16.73 1.71 -0.67
N ILE A 158 -16.36 1.04 0.43
CA ILE A 158 -14.99 0.81 0.88
C ILE A 158 -14.66 -0.67 0.74
N THR A 159 -13.45 -1.01 0.36
CA THR A 159 -12.96 -2.39 0.31
C THR A 159 -12.22 -2.74 1.59
N PHE A 160 -12.64 -3.81 2.25
CA PHE A 160 -11.89 -4.37 3.37
C PHE A 160 -10.82 -5.34 2.87
N THR A 161 -9.62 -5.25 3.45
CA THR A 161 -8.50 -6.16 3.18
C THR A 161 -7.92 -6.72 4.47
N TYR A 162 -7.67 -8.03 4.50
CA TYR A 162 -6.85 -8.63 5.54
C TYR A 162 -5.41 -8.75 5.03
N HIS A 163 -4.48 -8.15 5.76
CA HIS A 163 -3.05 -8.21 5.50
C HIS A 163 -2.44 -9.41 6.24
N CYS A 164 -1.87 -10.36 5.49
CA CYS A 164 -1.25 -11.55 6.05
C CYS A 164 0.08 -11.21 6.74
N HIS A 165 0.38 -11.93 7.85
CA HIS A 165 1.53 -11.61 8.69
C HIS A 165 2.43 -12.82 9.00
N GLY A 166 2.27 -13.93 8.23
CA GLY A 166 3.15 -15.11 8.27
C GLY A 166 2.67 -16.25 9.18
N TYR A 167 2.02 -15.94 10.27
CA TYR A 167 1.55 -16.96 11.22
C TYR A 167 0.40 -17.81 10.69
N GLU A 168 -0.29 -17.37 9.64
CA GLU A 168 -1.40 -18.06 8.99
C GLU A 168 -0.97 -19.19 8.06
N PHE A 169 0.30 -19.22 7.65
CA PHE A 169 0.78 -20.23 6.70
C PHE A 169 1.12 -21.57 7.32
N GLN A 170 0.74 -21.80 8.59
CA GLN A 170 0.83 -23.11 9.21
C GLN A 170 -0.06 -24.13 8.51
N PRO A 171 0.39 -25.39 8.35
CA PRO A 171 -0.38 -26.44 7.68
C PRO A 171 -1.75 -26.66 8.32
N HIS A 172 -2.79 -26.79 7.51
CA HIS A 172 -4.14 -27.14 7.91
C HIS A 172 -4.85 -27.88 6.77
N GLY A 173 -5.26 -29.14 7.01
CA GLY A 173 -5.82 -29.99 5.97
C GLY A 173 -4.89 -30.13 4.76
N ASP A 174 -5.42 -29.92 3.56
CA ASP A 174 -4.66 -29.92 2.32
C ASP A 174 -4.02 -28.55 1.99
N GLY A 175 -4.05 -27.59 2.91
CA GLY A 175 -3.56 -26.23 2.73
C GLY A 175 -2.96 -25.64 4.00
N THR A 176 -3.31 -24.41 4.27
CA THR A 176 -2.84 -23.61 5.42
C THR A 176 -4.02 -22.96 6.14
N LEU A 177 -3.77 -22.40 7.32
CA LEU A 177 -4.78 -21.60 8.02
C LEU A 177 -5.12 -20.31 7.25
N PHE A 178 -4.24 -19.80 6.40
CA PHE A 178 -4.56 -18.72 5.46
C PHE A 178 -5.61 -19.18 4.44
N ASP A 179 -5.43 -20.38 3.87
CA ASP A 179 -6.41 -20.96 2.94
C ASP A 179 -7.79 -21.11 3.60
N LEU A 180 -7.82 -21.49 4.87
CA LEU A 180 -9.05 -21.58 5.64
C LEU A 180 -9.73 -20.19 5.77
N ILE A 181 -8.98 -19.13 6.09
CA ILE A 181 -9.54 -17.76 6.13
C ILE A 181 -10.11 -17.37 4.78
N VAL A 182 -9.40 -17.67 3.68
CA VAL A 182 -9.89 -17.38 2.33
C VAL A 182 -11.18 -18.13 2.01
N GLN A 183 -11.27 -19.41 2.39
CA GLN A 183 -12.45 -20.26 2.16
C GLN A 183 -13.66 -19.85 2.99
N GLU A 184 -13.44 -19.44 4.24
CA GLU A 184 -14.49 -19.08 5.20
C GLU A 184 -14.98 -17.63 5.03
N THR A 185 -14.34 -16.82 4.15
CA THR A 185 -14.72 -15.43 3.91
C THR A 185 -15.34 -15.24 2.52
N LYS A 186 -16.38 -14.40 2.46
CA LYS A 186 -17.08 -14.09 1.21
C LYS A 186 -16.25 -13.14 0.34
N PRO A 187 -16.04 -13.47 -0.95
CA PRO A 187 -15.23 -12.64 -1.84
C PRO A 187 -15.78 -11.23 -2.05
N GLU A 188 -17.08 -11.04 -1.90
CA GLU A 188 -17.72 -9.73 -2.01
C GLU A 188 -17.51 -8.84 -0.78
N PHE A 189 -17.12 -9.40 0.37
CA PHE A 189 -16.93 -8.67 1.62
C PHE A 189 -15.46 -8.52 2.01
N VAL A 190 -14.65 -9.55 1.73
CA VAL A 190 -13.27 -9.64 2.19
C VAL A 190 -12.34 -9.80 1.01
N SER A 191 -11.39 -8.92 0.90
CA SER A 191 -10.22 -9.03 0.03
C SER A 191 -8.96 -9.18 0.88
N PHE A 192 -7.83 -9.39 0.24
CA PHE A 192 -6.56 -9.58 0.93
C PHE A 192 -5.50 -8.60 0.44
N GLU A 193 -4.60 -8.25 1.34
CA GLU A 193 -3.34 -7.61 1.05
C GLU A 193 -2.23 -8.62 1.32
N ILE A 194 -1.50 -8.98 0.28
CA ILE A 194 -0.34 -9.85 0.45
C ILE A 194 0.85 -9.02 0.91
N ASP A 195 1.43 -9.37 2.06
CA ASP A 195 2.80 -8.98 2.37
C ASP A 195 3.73 -10.09 1.91
N VAL A 196 4.56 -9.76 0.91
CA VAL A 196 5.44 -10.72 0.24
C VAL A 196 6.54 -11.22 1.19
N PHE A 197 7.05 -10.36 2.07
CA PHE A 197 8.03 -10.72 3.10
C PHE A 197 7.42 -11.71 4.10
N TRP A 198 6.26 -11.37 4.66
CA TRP A 198 5.63 -12.22 5.67
C TRP A 198 5.15 -13.56 5.09
N ALA A 199 4.67 -13.57 3.85
CA ALA A 199 4.34 -14.82 3.16
C ALA A 199 5.57 -15.72 3.03
N ALA A 200 6.69 -15.17 2.56
CA ALA A 200 7.94 -15.93 2.41
C ALA A 200 8.51 -16.36 3.77
N GLN A 201 8.50 -15.50 4.78
CA GLN A 201 8.97 -15.85 6.12
C GLN A 201 8.09 -16.90 6.78
N GLY A 202 6.77 -16.88 6.53
CA GLY A 202 5.84 -17.93 6.96
C GLY A 202 5.99 -19.26 6.20
N GLY A 203 6.89 -19.32 5.21
CA GLY A 203 7.19 -20.55 4.44
C GLY A 203 6.34 -20.72 3.18
N ALA A 204 5.50 -19.74 2.81
CA ALA A 204 4.75 -19.77 1.57
C ALA A 204 5.59 -19.22 0.40
N ASP A 205 5.29 -19.69 -0.82
CA ASP A 205 5.78 -19.08 -2.06
C ASP A 205 4.79 -17.95 -2.46
N PRO A 206 5.20 -16.67 -2.41
CA PRO A 206 4.28 -15.57 -2.65
C PRO A 206 3.67 -15.58 -4.05
N ALA A 207 4.42 -15.97 -5.08
CA ALA A 207 3.91 -16.02 -6.45
C ALA A 207 2.82 -17.09 -6.59
N LYS A 208 3.07 -18.29 -6.06
CA LYS A 208 2.08 -19.38 -6.06
C LYS A 208 0.85 -19.05 -5.21
N LEU A 209 1.04 -18.36 -4.09
CA LEU A 209 -0.07 -17.92 -3.23
C LEU A 209 -1.00 -16.96 -4.00
N ILE A 210 -0.40 -16.01 -4.74
CA ILE A 210 -1.15 -15.07 -5.58
C ILE A 210 -1.85 -15.82 -6.73
N GLU A 211 -1.17 -16.75 -7.40
CA GLU A 211 -1.77 -17.56 -8.45
C GLU A 211 -2.96 -18.40 -7.93
N LYS A 212 -2.83 -18.95 -6.72
CA LYS A 212 -3.86 -19.79 -6.10
C LYS A 212 -5.14 -19.01 -5.78
N HIS A 213 -5.00 -17.81 -5.23
CA HIS A 213 -6.15 -17.04 -4.73
C HIS A 213 -6.57 -15.89 -5.66
N GLY A 214 -5.75 -15.55 -6.65
CA GLY A 214 -6.08 -14.67 -7.76
C GLY A 214 -6.66 -13.32 -7.32
N SER A 215 -7.84 -13.00 -7.82
CA SER A 215 -8.51 -11.71 -7.64
C SER A 215 -8.93 -11.38 -6.19
N ARG A 216 -8.72 -12.31 -5.24
CA ARG A 216 -8.92 -12.02 -3.81
C ARG A 216 -7.86 -11.04 -3.29
N PHE A 217 -6.65 -11.01 -3.90
CA PHE A 217 -5.62 -10.03 -3.57
C PHE A 217 -5.87 -8.69 -4.29
N LYS A 218 -6.07 -7.63 -3.53
CA LYS A 218 -6.27 -6.27 -4.02
C LYS A 218 -5.09 -5.35 -3.77
N LEU A 219 -4.37 -5.60 -2.71
CA LEU A 219 -3.22 -4.83 -2.28
C LEU A 219 -2.00 -5.73 -2.09
N MET A 220 -0.81 -5.13 -2.14
CA MET A 220 0.47 -5.82 -1.90
C MET A 220 1.44 -4.91 -1.16
N HIS A 221 2.03 -5.43 -0.08
CA HIS A 221 3.27 -4.88 0.45
C HIS A 221 4.47 -5.42 -0.31
N VAL A 222 5.19 -4.49 -0.92
CA VAL A 222 6.43 -4.74 -1.67
C VAL A 222 7.59 -4.63 -0.68
N LYS A 223 7.94 -5.77 -0.07
CA LYS A 223 8.89 -5.89 1.03
C LYS A 223 9.73 -7.13 0.84
N ASP A 224 11.06 -7.00 0.86
CA ASP A 224 11.98 -8.10 0.56
C ASP A 224 12.58 -8.71 1.82
N LEU A 225 12.74 -10.03 1.78
CA LEU A 225 13.25 -10.84 2.88
C LEU A 225 14.73 -11.15 2.65
N ARG A 226 15.58 -10.85 3.63
CA ARG A 226 17.02 -11.12 3.60
C ARG A 226 17.29 -12.59 3.25
N ARG A 227 18.29 -12.85 2.44
CA ARG A 227 18.74 -14.20 2.09
C ARG A 227 19.17 -14.94 3.33
N GLY A 228 18.64 -16.16 3.52
CA GLY A 228 18.93 -17.01 4.68
C GLY A 228 18.25 -16.55 5.97
N ALA A 229 17.29 -15.65 5.93
CA ALA A 229 16.45 -15.36 7.09
C ALA A 229 15.66 -16.60 7.52
N ALA A 230 15.43 -16.74 8.82
CA ALA A 230 14.74 -17.89 9.37
C ALA A 230 13.26 -17.90 8.97
N ILE A 231 12.79 -19.04 8.48
CA ILE A 231 11.36 -19.28 8.28
C ILE A 231 10.73 -19.57 9.65
N ASN A 232 9.65 -18.87 9.97
CA ASN A 232 8.87 -19.10 11.18
C ASN A 232 7.42 -18.62 11.02
N SER A 233 6.54 -19.12 11.88
CA SER A 233 5.11 -18.78 11.88
C SER A 233 4.70 -17.92 13.09
N THR A 234 5.59 -17.03 13.54
CA THR A 234 5.30 -16.19 14.71
C THR A 234 4.75 -14.82 14.36
N GLY A 235 4.86 -14.41 13.09
CA GLY A 235 4.52 -13.05 12.65
C GLY A 235 5.48 -11.99 13.21
N THR A 236 6.71 -12.40 13.55
CA THR A 236 7.75 -11.46 14.02
C THR A 236 9.09 -11.80 13.37
N ALA A 237 9.82 -10.76 12.99
CA ALA A 237 11.15 -10.85 12.41
C ALA A 237 12.08 -9.79 13.01
N PRO A 238 13.41 -10.02 13.02
CA PRO A 238 14.37 -8.95 13.25
C PRO A 238 14.27 -7.85 12.18
N ASP A 239 14.47 -6.58 12.59
CA ASP A 239 14.43 -5.44 11.64
C ASP A 239 15.43 -5.61 10.48
N GLU A 240 16.59 -6.28 10.72
CA GLU A 240 17.62 -6.56 9.73
C GLU A 240 17.25 -7.61 8.68
N ASP A 241 16.16 -8.33 8.86
CA ASP A 241 15.64 -9.24 7.85
C ASP A 241 14.87 -8.52 6.74
N SER A 242 14.47 -7.26 6.97
CA SER A 242 13.93 -6.37 5.94
C SER A 242 15.08 -5.72 5.19
N VAL A 243 15.17 -5.96 3.89
CA VAL A 243 16.21 -5.45 3.00
C VAL A 243 15.61 -4.73 1.79
N ALA A 244 16.42 -3.95 1.10
CA ALA A 244 15.96 -3.29 -0.11
C ALA A 244 15.43 -4.30 -1.13
N VAL A 245 14.31 -3.97 -1.77
CA VAL A 245 13.69 -4.81 -2.79
C VAL A 245 14.69 -5.12 -3.91
N GLY A 246 14.89 -6.42 -4.18
CA GLY A 246 15.88 -6.94 -5.12
C GLY A 246 17.22 -7.33 -4.49
N GLU A 247 17.49 -6.94 -3.23
CA GLU A 247 18.69 -7.39 -2.49
C GLU A 247 18.41 -8.68 -1.69
N GLY A 248 17.13 -9.05 -1.50
CA GLY A 248 16.70 -10.22 -0.76
C GLY A 248 16.55 -11.50 -1.56
N GLN A 249 15.70 -12.40 -1.09
CA GLN A 249 15.50 -13.72 -1.68
C GLN A 249 14.22 -13.84 -2.53
N ILE A 250 13.39 -12.81 -2.59
CA ILE A 250 12.11 -12.85 -3.30
C ILE A 250 12.33 -12.83 -4.82
N ASN A 251 11.62 -13.70 -5.54
CA ASN A 251 11.59 -13.69 -7.01
C ASN A 251 10.59 -12.63 -7.49
N TRP A 252 11.00 -11.36 -7.48
CA TRP A 252 10.15 -10.23 -7.83
C TRP A 252 9.53 -10.29 -9.22
N PRO A 253 10.24 -10.73 -10.29
CA PRO A 253 9.60 -10.91 -11.60
C PRO A 253 8.41 -11.86 -11.55
N ALA A 254 8.53 -13.00 -10.87
CA ALA A 254 7.45 -13.97 -10.74
C ALA A 254 6.28 -13.40 -9.90
N VAL A 255 6.59 -12.79 -8.75
CA VAL A 255 5.59 -12.19 -7.85
C VAL A 255 4.80 -11.09 -8.55
N LEU A 256 5.47 -10.14 -9.19
CA LEU A 256 4.80 -9.01 -9.84
C LEU A 256 4.01 -9.43 -11.08
N LYS A 257 4.49 -10.44 -11.83
CA LYS A 257 3.74 -11.02 -12.94
C LYS A 257 2.45 -11.68 -12.45
N ALA A 258 2.52 -12.49 -11.39
CA ALA A 258 1.34 -13.10 -10.76
C ALA A 258 0.36 -12.03 -10.24
N ALA A 259 0.88 -10.99 -9.56
CA ALA A 259 0.08 -9.89 -9.04
C ALA A 259 -0.67 -9.11 -10.14
N GLN A 260 0.00 -8.82 -11.25
CA GLN A 260 -0.63 -8.16 -12.40
C GLN A 260 -1.74 -9.03 -13.01
N ALA A 261 -1.49 -10.34 -13.16
CA ALA A 261 -2.49 -11.29 -13.66
C ALA A 261 -3.69 -11.43 -12.71
N ALA A 262 -3.46 -11.38 -11.40
CA ALA A 262 -4.50 -11.42 -10.36
C ALA A 262 -5.31 -10.12 -10.25
N GLY A 263 -4.84 -9.01 -10.83
CA GLY A 263 -5.50 -7.72 -10.76
C GLY A 263 -5.27 -6.98 -9.43
N VAL A 264 -4.09 -7.10 -8.84
CA VAL A 264 -3.67 -6.28 -7.69
C VAL A 264 -3.75 -4.80 -8.08
N GLU A 265 -4.47 -4.01 -7.28
CA GLU A 265 -4.85 -2.64 -7.63
C GLU A 265 -3.84 -1.59 -7.13
N TYR A 266 -3.21 -1.84 -5.96
CA TYR A 266 -2.17 -0.98 -5.39
C TYR A 266 -1.05 -1.80 -4.77
N TYR A 267 0.15 -1.24 -4.85
CA TYR A 267 1.38 -1.77 -4.28
C TYR A 267 1.95 -0.73 -3.33
N PHE A 268 2.38 -1.13 -2.14
CA PHE A 268 3.00 -0.23 -1.18
C PHE A 268 4.37 -0.76 -0.79
N ILE A 269 5.43 0.04 -0.97
CA ILE A 269 6.70 -0.30 -0.34
C ILE A 269 6.49 -0.23 1.17
N GLU A 270 6.85 -1.30 1.86
CA GLU A 270 7.06 -1.32 3.29
C GLU A 270 8.49 -1.80 3.56
N ASP A 271 9.25 -1.00 4.30
CA ASP A 271 10.61 -1.34 4.72
C ASP A 271 10.70 -1.14 6.23
N GLU A 272 10.92 -2.22 6.96
CA GLU A 272 10.95 -2.19 8.41
C GLU A 272 12.35 -2.05 8.99
N ALA A 273 13.39 -1.97 8.17
CA ALA A 273 14.75 -1.73 8.63
C ALA A 273 14.90 -0.33 9.25
N LYS A 274 15.83 -0.19 10.18
CA LYS A 274 16.15 1.11 10.79
C LYS A 274 16.64 2.13 9.78
N ASN A 275 17.24 1.67 8.69
CA ASN A 275 17.76 2.47 7.59
C ASN A 275 16.83 2.43 6.34
N ALA A 276 15.52 2.29 6.55
CA ALA A 276 14.52 2.24 5.46
C ALA A 276 14.66 3.43 4.48
N VAL A 277 15.02 4.62 4.99
CA VAL A 277 15.17 5.83 4.17
C VAL A 277 16.29 5.69 3.12
N GLU A 278 17.35 4.93 3.43
CA GLU A 278 18.44 4.61 2.51
C GLU A 278 18.11 3.43 1.60
N GLN A 279 17.29 2.49 2.06
CA GLN A 279 16.90 1.30 1.31
C GLN A 279 15.82 1.58 0.27
N ILE A 280 14.82 2.40 0.59
CA ILE A 280 13.71 2.72 -0.32
C ILE A 280 14.18 3.22 -1.69
N PRO A 281 15.15 4.16 -1.82
CA PRO A 281 15.65 4.57 -3.13
C PRO A 281 16.27 3.44 -3.95
N LYS A 282 16.88 2.44 -3.31
CA LYS A 282 17.42 1.25 -4.00
C LYS A 282 16.28 0.37 -4.51
N SER A 283 15.25 0.15 -3.67
CA SER A 283 14.04 -0.58 -4.02
C SER A 283 13.34 0.04 -5.23
N LEU A 284 13.19 1.36 -5.27
CA LEU A 284 12.61 2.08 -6.40
C LEU A 284 13.40 1.85 -7.69
N ARG A 285 14.74 2.02 -7.65
CA ARG A 285 15.60 1.77 -8.83
C ARG A 285 15.51 0.32 -9.33
N TYR A 286 15.46 -0.65 -8.42
CA TYR A 286 15.31 -2.05 -8.80
C TYR A 286 13.98 -2.29 -9.53
N LEU A 287 12.86 -1.84 -8.96
CA LEU A 287 11.54 -1.97 -9.58
C LEU A 287 11.47 -1.29 -10.96
N GLU A 288 12.10 -0.11 -11.11
CA GLU A 288 12.21 0.62 -12.39
C GLU A 288 12.99 -0.15 -13.45
N SER A 289 13.97 -0.95 -13.04
CA SER A 289 14.84 -1.72 -13.93
C SER A 289 14.21 -3.01 -14.44
N LEU A 290 13.12 -3.49 -13.82
CA LEU A 290 12.50 -4.76 -14.15
C LEU A 290 11.97 -4.79 -15.59
N LYS A 291 12.19 -5.94 -16.25
CA LYS A 291 11.71 -6.26 -17.61
C LYS A 291 11.16 -7.69 -17.59
N PHE A 292 9.85 -7.85 -17.68
CA PHE A 292 9.18 -9.15 -17.75
C PHE A 292 7.83 -9.05 -18.47
#